data_9756666dc2260bcd34e215fc7a271707
#
_entry.id   9756666dc2260bcd34e215fc7a271707
#
_cell.length_a   1.000
_cell.length_b   1.000
_cell.length_c   1.000
_cell.angle_alpha   90.00
_cell.angle_beta   90.00
_cell.angle_gamma   90.00
#
_symmetry.space_group_name_H-M   'P 1'
#
loop_
_entity.id
_entity.type
_entity.pdbx_description
1 polymer ?
#
loop_
_entity_poly.entity_id
_entity_poly.type
_entity_poly.pdbx_seq_one_letter_code
_entity_poly.pdbx_strand_id
1 'polypeptide(L)'
;MKRRPATSADAGDTRARILDGALQLAAITGLRKFSMEEIARQAKIGRATLYLYFKGRDALISAVVQSELARYFDGIQVVVDQYDDTEDRLVHGFGEAYRLLRHHPALSTILRVNPELLRPYLIAENSEALNLARGFVDSTIVEDEIPESARAPFAEHLSRAIHSLILIPGGVLNIDSPNGPEDYARRFLLPVLRAMRTELATARPDASP
;
A
#
# COMPACT_ATOMS: atom_id res chain seq x y z
N MET A 1 26.84 0.90 -37.21
CA MET A 1 25.96 -0.15 -36.60
C MET A 1 24.70 0.53 -36.09
N LYS A 2 23.56 0.44 -36.81
CA LYS A 2 22.28 1.06 -36.39
C LYS A 2 21.69 0.24 -35.25
N ARG A 3 21.49 0.86 -34.08
CA ARG A 3 20.75 0.27 -32.97
C ARG A 3 19.32 -0.06 -33.42
N ARG A 4 18.90 -1.30 -33.26
CA ARG A 4 17.53 -1.76 -33.50
C ARG A 4 16.60 -0.95 -32.58
N PRO A 5 15.45 -0.43 -33.04
CA PRO A 5 14.51 0.24 -32.16
C PRO A 5 14.04 -0.75 -31.07
N ALA A 6 14.06 -0.30 -29.82
CA ALA A 6 13.56 -1.07 -28.69
C ALA A 6 12.08 -1.42 -28.92
N THR A 7 11.72 -2.68 -28.73
CA THR A 7 10.32 -3.13 -28.78
C THR A 7 9.60 -2.64 -27.51
N SER A 8 8.27 -2.60 -27.51
CA SER A 8 7.48 -2.21 -26.33
C SER A 8 7.79 -3.09 -25.11
N ALA A 9 8.10 -4.36 -25.32
CA ALA A 9 8.55 -5.29 -24.28
C ALA A 9 9.89 -4.89 -23.67
N ASP A 10 10.90 -4.52 -24.50
CA ASP A 10 12.20 -4.03 -24.03
C ASP A 10 12.08 -2.74 -23.22
N ALA A 11 11.11 -1.87 -23.58
CA ALA A 11 10.85 -0.63 -22.86
C ALA A 11 10.22 -0.89 -21.48
N GLY A 12 9.29 -1.84 -21.38
CA GLY A 12 8.68 -2.28 -20.12
C GLY A 12 9.72 -2.89 -19.17
N ASP A 13 10.57 -3.79 -19.67
CA ASP A 13 11.66 -4.40 -18.91
C ASP A 13 12.65 -3.35 -18.40
N THR A 14 13.02 -2.37 -19.23
CA THR A 14 13.92 -1.29 -18.81
C THR A 14 13.30 -0.42 -17.72
N ARG A 15 12.02 -0.09 -17.83
CA ARG A 15 11.30 0.68 -16.80
C ARG A 15 11.26 -0.08 -15.47
N ALA A 16 10.93 -1.36 -15.48
CA ALA A 16 10.92 -2.21 -14.30
C ALA A 16 12.31 -2.27 -13.63
N ARG A 17 13.37 -2.49 -14.38
CA ARG A 17 14.75 -2.48 -13.88
C ARG A 17 15.15 -1.14 -13.22
N ILE A 18 14.68 -0.01 -13.75
CA ILE A 18 14.93 1.30 -13.14
C ILE A 18 14.22 1.40 -11.80
N LEU A 19 12.94 1.02 -11.71
CA LEU A 19 12.16 1.07 -10.47
C LEU A 19 12.75 0.14 -9.41
N ASP A 20 13.12 -1.09 -9.78
CA ASP A 20 13.74 -2.05 -8.88
C ASP A 20 15.12 -1.57 -8.39
N GLY A 21 15.95 -1.01 -9.27
CA GLY A 21 17.23 -0.43 -8.90
C GLY A 21 17.10 0.77 -7.95
N ALA A 22 16.09 1.60 -8.17
CA ALA A 22 15.76 2.71 -7.31
C ALA A 22 15.27 2.24 -5.93
N LEU A 23 14.41 1.21 -5.89
CA LEU A 23 13.91 0.62 -4.66
C LEU A 23 15.03 -0.03 -3.83
N GLN A 24 15.93 -0.80 -4.48
CA GLN A 24 17.09 -1.39 -3.83
C GLN A 24 18.01 -0.33 -3.22
N LEU A 25 18.26 0.76 -3.94
CA LEU A 25 19.06 1.87 -3.40
C LEU A 25 18.38 2.51 -2.20
N ALA A 26 17.06 2.74 -2.27
CA ALA A 26 16.28 3.27 -1.16
C ALA A 26 16.29 2.35 0.07
N ALA A 27 16.27 1.04 -0.12
CA ALA A 27 16.35 0.05 0.96
C ALA A 27 17.71 0.09 1.70
N ILE A 28 18.79 0.46 1.01
CA ILE A 28 20.13 0.51 1.58
C ILE A 28 20.43 1.87 2.23
N THR A 29 20.10 2.95 1.54
CA THR A 29 20.55 4.31 1.90
C THR A 29 19.44 5.27 2.30
N GLY A 30 18.18 4.82 2.29
CA GLY A 30 17.02 5.70 2.28
C GLY A 30 17.02 6.56 1.01
N LEU A 31 16.33 7.67 1.06
CA LEU A 31 16.29 8.61 -0.07
C LEU A 31 17.43 9.65 -0.05
N ARG A 32 18.33 9.59 0.93
CA ARG A 32 19.41 10.57 1.10
C ARG A 32 20.42 10.57 -0.06
N LYS A 33 20.80 9.38 -0.54
CA LYS A 33 21.72 9.19 -1.67
C LYS A 33 20.99 8.83 -2.97
N PHE A 34 19.73 9.13 -3.07
CA PHE A 34 18.90 8.79 -4.22
C PHE A 34 19.16 9.76 -5.37
N SER A 35 20.29 9.57 -6.07
CA SER A 35 20.69 10.36 -7.23
C SER A 35 20.40 9.62 -8.53
N MET A 36 20.05 10.36 -9.59
CA MET A 36 19.80 9.79 -10.92
C MET A 36 21.02 9.02 -11.46
N GLU A 37 22.23 9.42 -11.09
CA GLU A 37 23.46 8.75 -11.52
C GLU A 37 23.65 7.40 -10.82
N GLU A 38 23.42 7.33 -9.52
CA GLU A 38 23.49 6.06 -8.78
C GLU A 38 22.42 5.08 -9.21
N ILE A 39 21.21 5.57 -9.48
CA ILE A 39 20.12 4.73 -9.98
C ILE A 39 20.43 4.20 -11.38
N ALA A 40 20.97 5.01 -12.29
CA ALA A 40 21.39 4.54 -13.61
C ALA A 40 22.44 3.42 -13.51
N ARG A 41 23.39 3.58 -12.58
CA ARG A 41 24.42 2.57 -12.28
C ARG A 41 23.80 1.28 -11.72
N GLN A 42 22.90 1.39 -10.73
CA GLN A 42 22.21 0.26 -10.11
C GLN A 42 21.35 -0.50 -11.12
N ALA A 43 20.61 0.21 -11.96
CA ALA A 43 19.78 -0.36 -13.02
C ALA A 43 20.58 -0.87 -14.24
N LYS A 44 21.91 -0.66 -14.24
CA LYS A 44 22.83 -1.02 -15.34
C LYS A 44 22.41 -0.42 -16.68
N ILE A 45 22.05 0.86 -16.69
CA ILE A 45 21.67 1.63 -17.88
C ILE A 45 22.49 2.92 -18.01
N GLY A 46 22.49 3.50 -19.18
CA GLY A 46 23.09 4.83 -19.39
C GLY A 46 22.23 5.93 -18.76
N ARG A 47 22.88 7.00 -18.24
CA ARG A 47 22.21 8.18 -17.69
C ARG A 47 21.21 8.80 -18.68
N ALA A 48 21.58 8.90 -19.97
CA ALA A 48 20.68 9.40 -21.00
C ALA A 48 19.43 8.53 -21.14
N THR A 49 19.58 7.20 -21.04
CA THR A 49 18.44 6.26 -21.05
C THR A 49 17.52 6.50 -19.86
N LEU A 50 18.06 6.69 -18.65
CA LEU A 50 17.25 6.97 -17.47
C LEU A 50 16.39 8.23 -17.66
N TYR A 51 16.96 9.31 -18.21
CA TYR A 51 16.24 10.58 -18.43
C TYR A 51 15.18 10.48 -19.54
N LEU A 52 15.24 9.48 -20.44
CA LEU A 52 14.15 9.18 -21.38
C LEU A 52 12.89 8.64 -20.66
N TYR A 53 13.07 7.89 -19.58
CA TYR A 53 11.96 7.31 -18.80
C TYR A 53 11.45 8.25 -17.71
N PHE A 54 12.34 8.97 -17.03
CA PHE A 54 12.00 9.81 -15.89
C PHE A 54 12.68 11.18 -15.99
N LYS A 55 11.88 12.24 -16.01
CA LYS A 55 12.36 13.62 -16.19
C LYS A 55 13.19 14.17 -15.03
N GLY A 56 13.33 13.41 -13.94
CA GLY A 56 14.11 13.80 -12.77
C GLY A 56 13.81 12.91 -11.57
N ARG A 57 14.46 13.24 -10.46
CA ARG A 57 14.41 12.49 -9.21
C ARG A 57 12.98 12.36 -8.65
N ASP A 58 12.23 13.45 -8.62
CA ASP A 58 10.89 13.45 -8.03
C ASP A 58 9.89 12.62 -8.85
N ALA A 59 9.97 12.70 -10.19
CA ALA A 59 9.17 11.86 -11.08
C ALA A 59 9.50 10.37 -10.90
N LEU A 60 10.77 10.03 -10.66
CA LEU A 60 11.18 8.66 -10.38
C LEU A 60 10.71 8.19 -9.00
N ILE A 61 10.84 9.01 -7.95
CA ILE A 61 10.33 8.69 -6.61
C ILE A 61 8.82 8.43 -6.66
N SER A 62 8.06 9.31 -7.31
CA SER A 62 6.62 9.13 -7.46
C SER A 62 6.28 7.81 -8.17
N ALA A 63 7.00 7.48 -9.26
CA ALA A 63 6.78 6.24 -9.97
C ALA A 63 7.16 4.98 -9.16
N VAL A 64 8.20 5.06 -8.31
CA VAL A 64 8.56 3.98 -7.38
C VAL A 64 7.45 3.81 -6.35
N VAL A 65 6.97 4.90 -5.73
CA VAL A 65 5.89 4.83 -4.73
C VAL A 65 4.61 4.24 -5.34
N GLN A 66 4.21 4.70 -6.54
CA GLN A 66 3.05 4.14 -7.24
C GLN A 66 3.20 2.64 -7.52
N SER A 67 4.39 2.21 -7.98
CA SER A 67 4.67 0.80 -8.21
C SER A 67 4.60 -0.04 -6.93
N GLU A 68 5.12 0.48 -5.82
CA GLU A 68 5.07 -0.21 -4.53
C GLU A 68 3.67 -0.23 -3.94
N LEU A 69 2.88 0.83 -4.09
CA LEU A 69 1.46 0.84 -3.69
C LEU A 69 0.66 -0.21 -4.50
N ALA A 70 0.88 -0.31 -5.80
CA ALA A 70 0.23 -1.35 -6.61
C ALA A 70 0.60 -2.76 -6.09
N ARG A 71 1.90 -3.05 -5.91
CA ARG A 71 2.36 -4.34 -5.36
C ARG A 71 1.78 -4.63 -3.96
N TYR A 72 1.66 -3.60 -3.14
CA TYR A 72 1.08 -3.70 -1.80
C TYR A 72 -0.38 -4.14 -1.86
N PHE A 73 -1.21 -3.49 -2.67
CA PHE A 73 -2.62 -3.86 -2.80
C PHE A 73 -2.82 -5.19 -3.51
N ASP A 74 -2.00 -5.50 -4.52
CA ASP A 74 -2.00 -6.82 -5.17
C ASP A 74 -1.68 -7.94 -4.16
N GLY A 75 -0.70 -7.71 -3.27
CA GLY A 75 -0.36 -8.67 -2.21
C GLY A 75 -1.51 -8.90 -1.23
N ILE A 76 -2.20 -7.85 -0.81
CA ILE A 76 -3.38 -7.98 0.06
C ILE A 76 -4.51 -8.70 -0.68
N GLN A 77 -4.75 -8.38 -1.96
CA GLN A 77 -5.79 -9.01 -2.76
C GLN A 77 -5.61 -10.53 -2.84
N VAL A 78 -4.38 -11.01 -3.05
CA VAL A 78 -4.08 -12.46 -3.05
C VAL A 78 -4.53 -13.17 -1.77
N VAL A 79 -4.43 -12.49 -0.62
CA VAL A 79 -4.89 -13.05 0.66
C VAL A 79 -6.40 -12.94 0.79
N VAL A 80 -6.97 -11.79 0.48
CA VAL A 80 -8.41 -11.53 0.57
C VAL A 80 -9.24 -12.49 -0.31
N ASP A 81 -8.73 -12.82 -1.50
CA ASP A 81 -9.39 -13.74 -2.44
C ASP A 81 -9.47 -15.19 -1.95
N GLN A 82 -8.79 -15.53 -0.85
CA GLN A 82 -8.88 -16.86 -0.24
C GLN A 82 -10.08 -17.02 0.68
N TYR A 83 -10.82 -15.95 0.95
CA TYR A 83 -11.93 -15.92 1.88
C TYR A 83 -13.20 -15.42 1.20
N ASP A 84 -14.32 -16.06 1.48
CA ASP A 84 -15.64 -15.66 0.96
C ASP A 84 -16.34 -14.66 1.88
N ASP A 85 -16.10 -14.76 3.19
CA ASP A 85 -16.73 -13.93 4.21
C ASP A 85 -15.97 -12.62 4.46
N THR A 86 -16.69 -11.50 4.53
CA THR A 86 -16.12 -10.17 4.74
C THR A 86 -15.37 -10.05 6.07
N GLU A 87 -15.78 -10.76 7.13
CA GLU A 87 -15.09 -10.71 8.42
C GLU A 87 -13.68 -11.33 8.31
N ASP A 88 -13.57 -12.48 7.64
CA ASP A 88 -12.30 -13.14 7.40
C ASP A 88 -11.43 -12.33 6.43
N ARG A 89 -12.03 -11.75 5.38
CA ARG A 89 -11.35 -10.80 4.48
C ARG A 89 -10.77 -9.61 5.25
N LEU A 90 -11.55 -9.01 6.16
CA LEU A 90 -11.08 -7.91 7.01
C LEU A 90 -9.91 -8.36 7.89
N VAL A 91 -10.05 -9.47 8.60
CA VAL A 91 -9.05 -9.94 9.56
C VAL A 91 -7.74 -10.29 8.87
N HIS A 92 -7.80 -11.12 7.84
CA HIS A 92 -6.60 -11.62 7.16
C HIS A 92 -6.00 -10.58 6.19
N GLY A 93 -6.84 -9.79 5.52
CA GLY A 93 -6.41 -8.66 4.70
C GLY A 93 -5.70 -7.58 5.51
N PHE A 94 -6.22 -7.23 6.70
CA PHE A 94 -5.54 -6.32 7.62
C PHE A 94 -4.21 -6.88 8.10
N GLY A 95 -4.17 -8.18 8.43
CA GLY A 95 -2.96 -8.87 8.86
C GLY A 95 -1.87 -8.79 7.79
N GLU A 96 -2.21 -9.09 6.55
CA GLU A 96 -1.26 -9.01 5.43
C GLU A 96 -0.84 -7.57 5.14
N ALA A 97 -1.78 -6.63 5.13
CA ALA A 97 -1.48 -5.22 4.95
C ALA A 97 -0.46 -4.70 5.97
N TYR A 98 -0.62 -5.07 7.24
CA TYR A 98 0.35 -4.73 8.28
C TYR A 98 1.71 -5.35 8.00
N ARG A 99 1.78 -6.67 7.71
CA ARG A 99 3.03 -7.40 7.49
C ARG A 99 3.81 -6.87 6.29
N LEU A 100 3.14 -6.60 5.17
CA LEU A 100 3.77 -6.05 3.98
C LEU A 100 4.44 -4.69 4.26
N LEU A 101 3.79 -3.79 4.97
CA LEU A 101 4.38 -2.49 5.35
C LEU A 101 5.47 -2.65 6.42
N ARG A 102 5.24 -3.47 7.43
CA ARG A 102 6.16 -3.65 8.56
C ARG A 102 7.50 -4.22 8.14
N HIS A 103 7.50 -5.14 7.19
CA HIS A 103 8.70 -5.80 6.69
C HIS A 103 9.23 -5.20 5.38
N HIS A 104 8.65 -4.08 4.90
CA HIS A 104 9.08 -3.44 3.67
C HIS A 104 10.46 -2.80 3.82
N PRO A 105 11.53 -3.30 3.15
CA PRO A 105 12.91 -2.89 3.43
C PRO A 105 13.16 -1.40 3.20
N ALA A 106 12.65 -0.86 2.07
CA ALA A 106 12.83 0.55 1.74
C ALA A 106 12.04 1.45 2.70
N LEU A 107 10.78 1.09 3.04
CA LEU A 107 9.95 1.86 3.97
C LEU A 107 10.61 1.94 5.35
N SER A 108 11.07 0.82 5.90
CA SER A 108 11.77 0.76 7.18
C SER A 108 13.02 1.64 7.21
N THR A 109 13.80 1.65 6.13
CA THR A 109 15.00 2.48 6.01
C THR A 109 14.63 3.96 5.88
N ILE A 110 13.64 4.31 5.05
CA ILE A 110 13.22 5.69 4.84
C ILE A 110 12.63 6.27 6.13
N LEU A 111 11.77 5.53 6.85
CA LEU A 111 11.21 5.96 8.14
C LEU A 111 12.29 6.26 9.18
N ARG A 112 13.41 5.53 9.14
CA ARG A 112 14.54 5.74 10.05
C ARG A 112 15.44 6.91 9.64
N VAL A 113 15.63 7.15 8.33
CA VAL A 113 16.67 8.06 7.82
C VAL A 113 16.09 9.38 7.29
N ASN A 114 14.94 9.32 6.61
CA ASN A 114 14.33 10.46 5.92
C ASN A 114 12.78 10.39 5.99
N PRO A 115 12.17 10.32 7.17
CA PRO A 115 10.71 10.14 7.29
C PRO A 115 9.92 11.30 6.64
N GLU A 116 10.49 12.49 6.59
CA GLU A 116 9.88 13.68 5.99
C GLU A 116 9.57 13.52 4.49
N LEU A 117 10.30 12.65 3.79
CA LEU A 117 10.10 12.41 2.36
C LEU A 117 8.89 11.52 2.06
N LEU A 118 8.37 10.80 3.06
CA LEU A 118 7.12 10.02 2.94
C LEU A 118 5.87 10.87 3.18
N ARG A 119 6.03 12.09 3.70
CA ARG A 119 4.90 12.95 4.04
C ARG A 119 3.91 13.16 2.90
N PRO A 120 4.31 13.48 1.66
CA PRO A 120 3.37 13.68 0.56
C PRO A 120 2.54 12.43 0.22
N TYR A 121 3.07 11.24 0.49
CA TYR A 121 2.48 9.96 0.09
C TYR A 121 1.62 9.33 1.19
N LEU A 122 2.03 9.47 2.46
CA LEU A 122 1.41 8.77 3.59
C LEU A 122 0.71 9.70 4.59
N ILE A 123 1.18 10.95 4.74
CA ILE A 123 0.78 11.82 5.85
C ILE A 123 0.04 13.07 5.37
N ALA A 124 0.16 13.44 4.10
CA ALA A 124 -0.53 14.61 3.55
C ALA A 124 -2.04 14.39 3.51
N GLU A 125 -2.77 15.49 3.62
CA GLU A 125 -4.22 15.50 3.39
C GLU A 125 -4.54 14.92 2.01
N ASN A 126 -5.49 13.99 1.94
CA ASN A 126 -5.84 13.25 0.71
C ASN A 126 -4.66 12.55 0.03
N SER A 127 -3.76 11.96 0.83
CA SER A 127 -2.62 11.21 0.30
C SER A 127 -3.06 10.13 -0.71
N GLU A 128 -2.20 9.87 -1.69
CA GLU A 128 -2.46 8.83 -2.71
C GLU A 128 -2.71 7.46 -2.09
N ALA A 129 -1.94 7.11 -1.05
CA ALA A 129 -2.12 5.85 -0.32
C ALA A 129 -3.51 5.75 0.32
N LEU A 130 -4.04 6.84 0.90
CA LEU A 130 -5.39 6.85 1.51
C LEU A 130 -6.48 6.69 0.45
N ASN A 131 -6.35 7.36 -0.69
CA ASN A 131 -7.32 7.25 -1.78
C ASN A 131 -7.35 5.84 -2.38
N LEU A 132 -6.18 5.23 -2.60
CA LEU A 132 -6.08 3.85 -3.08
C LEU A 132 -6.64 2.86 -2.05
N ALA A 133 -6.36 3.06 -0.76
CA ALA A 133 -6.90 2.21 0.30
C ALA A 133 -8.43 2.26 0.36
N ARG A 134 -9.04 3.43 0.20
CA ARG A 134 -10.50 3.56 0.12
C ARG A 134 -11.08 2.76 -1.04
N GLY A 135 -10.51 2.92 -2.24
CA GLY A 135 -10.96 2.17 -3.43
C GLY A 135 -10.77 0.66 -3.26
N PHE A 136 -9.65 0.23 -2.66
CA PHE A 136 -9.38 -1.18 -2.39
C PHE A 136 -10.40 -1.77 -1.41
N VAL A 137 -10.63 -1.13 -0.27
CA VAL A 137 -11.59 -1.63 0.73
C VAL A 137 -13.01 -1.66 0.14
N ASP A 138 -13.40 -0.63 -0.61
CA ASP A 138 -14.72 -0.60 -1.27
C ASP A 138 -14.90 -1.77 -2.24
N SER A 139 -13.86 -2.15 -2.98
CA SER A 139 -13.89 -3.29 -3.91
C SER A 139 -13.86 -4.66 -3.22
N THR A 140 -13.43 -4.74 -1.97
CA THR A 140 -13.31 -6.02 -1.22
C THR A 140 -14.48 -6.32 -0.30
N ILE A 141 -15.31 -5.31 0.00
CA ILE A 141 -16.54 -5.50 0.77
C ILE A 141 -17.59 -6.17 -0.13
N VAL A 142 -18.20 -7.23 0.37
CA VAL A 142 -19.30 -7.90 -0.33
C VAL A 142 -20.49 -6.94 -0.44
N GLU A 143 -21.11 -6.88 -1.62
CA GLU A 143 -22.26 -6.01 -1.88
C GLU A 143 -23.36 -6.23 -0.82
N ASP A 144 -23.98 -5.13 -0.40
CA ASP A 144 -25.10 -5.13 0.57
C ASP A 144 -24.78 -5.53 2.03
N GLU A 145 -23.53 -5.79 2.38
CA GLU A 145 -23.17 -6.15 3.76
C GLU A 145 -23.03 -4.96 4.70
N ILE A 146 -22.63 -3.78 4.19
CA ILE A 146 -22.61 -2.53 4.96
C ILE A 146 -23.20 -1.38 4.12
N PRO A 147 -23.75 -0.32 4.78
CA PRO A 147 -24.28 0.83 4.06
C PRO A 147 -23.22 1.46 3.16
N GLU A 148 -23.58 1.82 1.94
CA GLU A 148 -22.67 2.48 1.00
C GLU A 148 -22.04 3.74 1.62
N SER A 149 -22.82 4.52 2.36
CA SER A 149 -22.35 5.72 3.08
C SER A 149 -21.29 5.45 4.16
N ALA A 150 -21.20 4.21 4.66
CA ALA A 150 -20.25 3.81 5.69
C ALA A 150 -18.95 3.23 5.11
N ARG A 151 -18.91 2.81 3.84
CA ARG A 151 -17.74 2.15 3.23
C ARG A 151 -16.51 3.05 3.22
N ALA A 152 -16.62 4.27 2.70
CA ALA A 152 -15.48 5.19 2.63
C ALA A 152 -14.96 5.61 4.02
N PRO A 153 -15.80 5.99 5.02
CA PRO A 153 -15.36 6.21 6.40
C PRO A 153 -14.69 4.99 7.03
N PHE A 154 -15.20 3.78 6.77
CA PHE A 154 -14.60 2.55 7.29
C PHE A 154 -13.22 2.27 6.66
N ALA A 155 -13.09 2.42 5.34
CA ALA A 155 -11.81 2.31 4.64
C ALA A 155 -10.77 3.29 5.18
N GLU A 156 -11.19 4.53 5.45
CA GLU A 156 -10.32 5.52 6.08
C GLU A 156 -9.91 5.11 7.50
N HIS A 157 -10.83 4.58 8.29
CA HIS A 157 -10.53 4.07 9.64
C HIS A 157 -9.49 2.96 9.61
N LEU A 158 -9.64 1.96 8.72
CA LEU A 158 -8.66 0.87 8.55
C LEU A 158 -7.27 1.41 8.15
N SER A 159 -7.24 2.32 7.18
CA SER A 159 -5.99 2.91 6.70
C SER A 159 -5.28 3.69 7.80
N ARG A 160 -6.01 4.48 8.58
CA ARG A 160 -5.45 5.23 9.72
C ARG A 160 -4.93 4.30 10.82
N ALA A 161 -5.63 3.20 11.10
CA ALA A 161 -5.16 2.19 12.05
C ALA A 161 -3.80 1.61 11.63
N ILE A 162 -3.68 1.16 10.37
CA ILE A 162 -2.41 0.64 9.83
C ILE A 162 -1.31 1.72 9.88
N HIS A 163 -1.59 2.93 9.40
CA HIS A 163 -0.61 4.02 9.40
C HIS A 163 -0.13 4.33 10.83
N SER A 164 -1.03 4.39 11.80
CA SER A 164 -0.67 4.62 13.20
C SER A 164 0.26 3.52 13.73
N LEU A 165 -0.05 2.26 13.48
CA LEU A 165 0.74 1.12 13.93
C LEU A 165 2.13 1.05 13.28
N ILE A 166 2.25 1.48 12.02
CA ILE A 166 3.53 1.48 11.29
C ILE A 166 4.39 2.69 11.63
N LEU A 167 3.78 3.89 11.73
CA LEU A 167 4.51 5.14 11.95
C LEU A 167 4.86 5.35 13.43
N ILE A 168 4.11 4.75 14.36
CA ILE A 168 4.32 4.84 15.80
C ILE A 168 4.47 3.41 16.35
N PRO A 169 5.62 2.76 16.12
CA PRO A 169 5.84 1.39 16.58
C PRO A 169 5.97 1.32 18.11
N GLY A 170 5.62 0.15 18.64
CA GLY A 170 5.68 -0.11 20.08
C GLY A 170 4.35 0.12 20.79
N GLY A 171 4.36 -0.02 22.10
CA GLY A 171 3.16 0.09 22.94
C GLY A 171 2.81 -1.23 23.63
N VAL A 172 1.62 -1.27 24.23
CA VAL A 172 1.14 -2.45 25.00
C VAL A 172 0.55 -3.55 24.11
N LEU A 173 0.28 -3.25 22.85
CA LEU A 173 -0.25 -4.22 21.88
C LEU A 173 0.91 -5.01 21.27
N ASN A 174 0.89 -6.33 21.39
CA ASN A 174 1.89 -7.19 20.79
C ASN A 174 1.57 -7.45 19.30
N ILE A 175 1.53 -6.38 18.52
CA ILE A 175 1.13 -6.41 17.11
C ILE A 175 2.14 -7.16 16.22
N ASP A 176 3.41 -7.20 16.61
CA ASP A 176 4.48 -7.89 15.87
C ASP A 176 4.53 -9.41 16.20
N SER A 177 3.61 -9.95 17.02
CA SER A 177 3.51 -11.41 17.20
C SER A 177 2.94 -12.09 15.95
N PRO A 178 3.11 -13.40 15.75
CA PRO A 178 2.68 -14.10 14.53
C PRO A 178 1.23 -13.85 14.12
N ASN A 179 0.31 -13.78 15.08
CA ASN A 179 -1.12 -13.51 14.86
C ASN A 179 -1.54 -12.11 15.36
N GLY A 180 -0.59 -11.29 15.79
CA GLY A 180 -0.85 -9.98 16.39
C GLY A 180 -1.71 -9.05 15.55
N PRO A 181 -1.47 -8.93 14.23
CA PRO A 181 -2.28 -8.10 13.37
C PRO A 181 -3.72 -8.60 13.22
N GLU A 182 -3.92 -9.91 13.09
CA GLU A 182 -5.25 -10.54 13.03
C GLU A 182 -6.00 -10.40 14.35
N ASP A 183 -5.32 -10.57 15.49
CA ASP A 183 -5.91 -10.40 16.82
C ASP A 183 -6.31 -8.94 17.06
N TYR A 184 -5.49 -8.00 16.55
CA TYR A 184 -5.85 -6.59 16.54
C TYR A 184 -7.13 -6.35 15.72
N ALA A 185 -7.20 -6.88 14.51
CA ALA A 185 -8.37 -6.73 13.65
C ALA A 185 -9.63 -7.33 14.28
N ARG A 186 -9.55 -8.54 14.85
CA ARG A 186 -10.67 -9.18 15.55
C ARG A 186 -11.14 -8.37 16.75
N ARG A 187 -10.23 -7.77 17.50
CA ARG A 187 -10.55 -7.06 18.73
C ARG A 187 -11.06 -5.64 18.51
N PHE A 188 -10.53 -4.91 17.53
CA PHE A 188 -10.75 -3.47 17.40
C PHE A 188 -11.43 -3.05 16.10
N LEU A 189 -11.37 -3.86 15.03
CA LEU A 189 -11.93 -3.50 13.73
C LEU A 189 -13.22 -4.29 13.44
N LEU A 190 -13.22 -5.58 13.72
CA LEU A 190 -14.38 -6.44 13.50
C LEU A 190 -15.65 -6.00 14.26
N PRO A 191 -15.59 -5.53 15.50
CA PRO A 191 -16.77 -4.98 16.17
C PRO A 191 -17.37 -3.77 15.46
N VAL A 192 -16.56 -2.93 14.82
CA VAL A 192 -17.03 -1.77 14.05
C VAL A 192 -17.78 -2.25 12.79
N LEU A 193 -17.22 -3.21 12.05
CA LEU A 193 -17.89 -3.82 10.90
C LEU A 193 -19.25 -4.42 11.28
N ARG A 194 -19.31 -5.17 12.38
CA ARG A 194 -20.54 -5.81 12.89
C ARG A 194 -21.60 -4.78 13.30
N ALA A 195 -21.19 -3.67 13.91
CA ALA A 195 -22.09 -2.57 14.25
C ALA A 195 -22.73 -1.95 13.00
N MET A 196 -21.94 -1.71 11.95
CA MET A 196 -22.44 -1.17 10.67
C MET A 196 -23.42 -2.12 9.99
N ARG A 197 -23.18 -3.44 10.04
CA ARG A 197 -24.13 -4.45 9.52
C ARG A 197 -25.46 -4.45 10.29
N THR A 198 -25.40 -4.28 11.60
CA THR A 198 -26.62 -4.20 12.44
C THR A 198 -27.44 -2.96 12.11
N GLU A 199 -26.78 -1.82 11.89
CA GLU A 199 -27.46 -0.58 11.48
C GLU A 199 -28.16 -0.76 10.13
N LEU A 200 -27.52 -1.42 9.15
CA LEU A 200 -28.13 -1.71 7.86
C LEU A 200 -29.36 -2.60 7.99
N ALA A 201 -29.28 -3.66 8.81
CA ALA A 201 -30.39 -4.58 9.05
C ALA A 201 -31.58 -3.87 9.69
N THR A 202 -31.34 -2.93 10.62
CA THR A 202 -32.40 -2.15 11.27
C THR A 202 -32.97 -1.04 10.40
N ALA A 203 -32.20 -0.54 9.42
CA ALA A 203 -32.64 0.51 8.48
C ALA A 203 -33.46 -0.04 7.29
N ARG A 204 -33.47 -1.35 7.07
CA ARG A 204 -34.37 -2.04 6.11
C ARG A 204 -35.60 -2.56 6.87
N PRO A 205 -36.67 -1.75 7.10
CA PRO A 205 -37.92 -2.26 7.68
C PRO A 205 -38.57 -3.16 6.63
N ASP A 206 -38.98 -4.35 7.08
CA ASP A 206 -39.71 -5.39 6.38
C ASP A 206 -40.29 -5.02 5.01
N ALA A 207 -39.60 -5.44 3.95
CA ALA A 207 -40.28 -5.78 2.72
C ALA A 207 -40.91 -7.19 2.91
N SER A 208 -41.96 -7.27 3.72
CA SER A 208 -42.81 -8.44 3.75
C SER A 208 -43.83 -8.35 2.62
N PRO A 209 -44.11 -9.49 1.95
CA PRO A 209 -44.91 -9.61 0.74
C PRO A 209 -46.37 -9.25 0.94
#